data_d6007f5604d009578cb44b6b73e3f0b0
#
_entry.id   d6007f5604d009578cb44b6b73e3f0b0
#
_cell.length_a   1.000
_cell.length_b   1.000
_cell.length_c   1.000
_cell.angle_alpha   90.00
_cell.angle_beta   90.00
_cell.angle_gamma   90.00
#
_symmetry.space_group_name_H-M   'P 1'
#
loop_
_entity.id
_entity.type
_entity.pdbx_description
1 polymer ?
#
loop_
_entity_poly.entity_id
_entity_poly.type
_entity_poly.pdbx_seq_one_letter_code
_entity_poly.pdbx_strand_id
1 'polypeptide(L)'
;AGKYTDLADSYLSVSKALQHASFKVNRKLVIDWIESSALDGDTEKSDSESHNSAWELLRSADGILVPGGFGIRGIEGKIKAAEYARENKIPYLGVCLGLQVATIEFCRNVLGMEGANSTEFDEEPAHAAVVFMPEISKTHMGGTMRLGTKPTPFLVDDCKIRRLYGCLLYTSPSPRDRLK
;
A
#
# COMPACT_ATOMS: atom_id res chain seq x y z
N ALA A 1 -3.58 0.31 7.66
CA ALA A 1 -3.43 -1.14 7.82
C ALA A 1 -1.98 -1.55 7.53
N GLY A 2 -1.23 -1.95 8.53
CA GLY A 2 0.21 -2.22 8.48
C GLY A 2 0.61 -3.55 9.10
N LYS A 3 1.93 -3.82 9.12
CA LYS A 3 2.51 -5.07 9.64
C LYS A 3 3.16 -4.93 11.02
N TYR A 4 3.55 -3.71 11.39
CA TYR A 4 4.32 -3.41 12.61
C TYR A 4 3.63 -2.29 13.39
N THR A 5 2.34 -2.46 13.65
CA THR A 5 1.50 -1.42 14.25
C THR A 5 1.80 -1.19 15.73
N ASP A 6 2.40 -2.17 16.40
CA ASP A 6 2.80 -2.07 17.81
C ASP A 6 4.08 -1.26 18.02
N LEU A 7 4.84 -0.99 16.95
CA LEU A 7 6.07 -0.21 17.00
C LEU A 7 5.84 1.19 16.45
N ALA A 8 5.61 2.16 17.33
CA ALA A 8 5.26 3.54 16.96
C ALA A 8 6.25 4.19 15.97
N ASP A 9 7.54 3.83 16.04
CA ASP A 9 8.58 4.40 15.18
C ASP A 9 8.61 3.77 13.77
N SER A 10 8.04 2.59 13.58
CA SER A 10 8.06 1.89 12.28
C SER A 10 7.40 2.69 11.16
N TYR A 11 6.42 3.50 11.50
CA TYR A 11 5.67 4.32 10.55
C TYR A 11 5.75 5.82 10.86
N LEU A 12 6.80 6.27 11.55
CA LEU A 12 6.94 7.67 11.96
C LEU A 12 6.88 8.62 10.76
N SER A 13 7.55 8.31 9.66
CA SER A 13 7.54 9.14 8.45
C SER A 13 6.13 9.25 7.83
N VAL A 14 5.37 8.17 7.84
CA VAL A 14 3.98 8.14 7.35
C VAL A 14 3.09 9.00 8.25
N SER A 15 3.19 8.82 9.57
CA SER A 15 2.44 9.60 10.55
C SER A 15 2.72 11.09 10.45
N LYS A 16 3.99 11.47 10.29
CA LYS A 16 4.39 12.87 10.09
C LYS A 16 3.89 13.44 8.77
N ALA A 17 3.93 12.67 7.69
CA ALA A 17 3.38 13.10 6.42
C ALA A 17 1.87 13.35 6.49
N LEU A 18 1.12 12.45 7.13
CA LEU A 18 -0.31 12.63 7.38
C LEU A 18 -0.59 13.85 8.28
N GLN A 19 0.21 14.07 9.31
CA GLN A 19 0.12 15.24 10.19
C GLN A 19 0.32 16.53 9.40
N HIS A 20 1.35 16.62 8.55
CA HIS A 20 1.57 17.78 7.70
C HIS A 20 0.42 18.01 6.71
N ALA A 21 -0.10 16.93 6.13
CA ALA A 21 -1.26 17.01 5.24
C ALA A 21 -2.50 17.53 5.98
N SER A 22 -2.75 17.08 7.21
CA SER A 22 -3.88 17.51 8.02
C SER A 22 -3.84 19.00 8.35
N PHE A 23 -2.65 19.54 8.62
CA PHE A 23 -2.46 20.99 8.83
C PHE A 23 -2.83 21.78 7.58
N LYS A 24 -2.38 21.31 6.40
CA LYS A 24 -2.67 21.99 5.15
C LYS A 24 -4.17 22.08 4.83
N VAL A 25 -4.92 21.06 5.19
CA VAL A 25 -6.38 21.01 4.94
C VAL A 25 -7.20 21.45 6.16
N ASN A 26 -6.55 21.90 7.23
CA ASN A 26 -7.16 22.34 8.48
C ASN A 26 -8.16 21.31 9.05
N ARG A 27 -7.72 20.06 9.17
CA ARG A 27 -8.49 18.94 9.73
C ARG A 27 -7.74 18.29 10.88
N LYS A 28 -8.48 17.82 11.88
CA LYS A 28 -7.94 16.99 12.95
C LYS A 28 -7.64 15.60 12.39
N LEU A 29 -6.39 15.14 12.55
CA LEU A 29 -6.00 13.79 12.21
C LEU A 29 -6.23 12.86 13.40
N VAL A 30 -6.87 11.74 13.15
CA VAL A 30 -6.92 10.58 14.04
C VAL A 30 -6.34 9.41 13.24
N ILE A 31 -5.45 8.64 13.83
CA ILE A 31 -4.84 7.46 13.18
C ILE A 31 -5.21 6.23 14.00
N ASP A 32 -5.99 5.36 13.39
CA ASP A 32 -6.29 4.04 13.91
C ASP A 32 -5.33 3.03 13.30
N TRP A 33 -4.65 2.28 14.15
CA TRP A 33 -3.65 1.30 13.76
C TRP A 33 -4.29 -0.07 13.65
N ILE A 34 -4.17 -0.68 12.47
CA ILE A 34 -4.74 -1.99 12.21
C ILE A 34 -3.61 -2.94 11.78
N GLU A 35 -3.38 -4.00 12.56
CA GLU A 35 -2.51 -5.09 12.14
C GLU A 35 -3.14 -5.80 10.95
N SER A 36 -2.43 -5.82 9.81
CA SER A 36 -3.02 -6.30 8.55
C SER A 36 -3.39 -7.77 8.58
N SER A 37 -2.68 -8.60 9.37
CA SER A 37 -3.05 -10.02 9.53
C SER A 37 -4.38 -10.20 10.25
N ALA A 38 -4.82 -9.24 11.08
CA ALA A 38 -6.12 -9.31 11.72
C ALA A 38 -7.30 -9.16 10.74
N LEU A 39 -7.07 -8.63 9.54
CA LEU A 39 -8.08 -8.54 8.49
C LEU A 39 -8.19 -9.81 7.64
N ASP A 40 -7.32 -10.80 7.88
CA ASP A 40 -7.26 -12.03 7.11
C ASP A 40 -8.34 -13.03 7.55
N GLY A 41 -8.86 -13.82 6.60
CA GLY A 41 -9.84 -14.86 6.90
C GLY A 41 -9.31 -16.00 7.77
N ASP A 42 -8.01 -16.21 7.83
CA ASP A 42 -7.42 -17.19 8.75
C ASP A 42 -7.45 -16.70 10.20
N THR A 43 -7.33 -15.40 10.43
CA THR A 43 -7.49 -14.80 11.76
C THR A 43 -8.95 -14.81 12.20
N GLU A 44 -9.91 -14.69 11.28
CA GLU A 44 -11.34 -14.87 11.61
C GLU A 44 -11.62 -16.21 12.28
N LYS A 45 -10.95 -17.27 11.84
CA LYS A 45 -11.12 -18.63 12.37
C LYS A 45 -10.35 -18.86 13.68
N SER A 46 -9.20 -18.23 13.85
CA SER A 46 -8.29 -18.46 14.98
C SER A 46 -8.50 -17.46 16.13
N ASP A 47 -8.85 -16.22 15.82
CA ASP A 47 -9.06 -15.11 16.76
C ASP A 47 -10.13 -14.14 16.22
N SER A 48 -11.38 -14.53 16.36
CA SER A 48 -12.51 -13.75 15.83
C SER A 48 -12.69 -12.41 16.52
N GLU A 49 -12.24 -12.23 17.77
CA GLU A 49 -12.32 -10.96 18.48
C GLU A 49 -11.38 -9.92 17.87
N SER A 50 -10.12 -10.30 17.65
CA SER A 50 -9.14 -9.44 16.98
C SER A 50 -9.58 -9.10 15.56
N HIS A 51 -10.09 -10.08 14.82
CA HIS A 51 -10.63 -9.88 13.48
C HIS A 51 -11.77 -8.86 13.44
N ASN A 52 -12.76 -9.04 14.30
CA ASN A 52 -13.92 -8.15 14.36
C ASN A 52 -13.53 -6.72 14.74
N SER A 53 -12.65 -6.57 15.74
CA SER A 53 -12.15 -5.26 16.17
C SER A 53 -11.40 -4.54 15.05
N ALA A 54 -10.55 -5.27 14.29
CA ALA A 54 -9.83 -4.71 13.14
C ALA A 54 -10.77 -4.24 12.05
N TRP A 55 -11.81 -5.01 11.74
CA TRP A 55 -12.81 -4.64 10.75
C TRP A 55 -13.71 -3.49 11.21
N GLU A 56 -14.03 -3.38 12.50
CA GLU A 56 -14.76 -2.22 13.03
C GLU A 56 -13.97 -0.93 12.84
N LEU A 57 -12.68 -0.93 13.18
CA LEU A 57 -11.78 0.20 12.95
C LEU A 57 -11.70 0.55 11.46
N LEU A 58 -11.53 -0.45 10.60
CA LEU A 58 -11.45 -0.23 9.16
C LEU A 58 -12.72 0.40 8.59
N ARG A 59 -13.88 -0.06 9.05
CA ARG A 59 -15.19 0.44 8.60
C ARG A 59 -15.51 1.85 9.10
N SER A 60 -14.96 2.24 10.24
CA SER A 60 -15.17 3.57 10.83
C SER A 60 -14.28 4.65 10.22
N ALA A 61 -13.26 4.28 9.43
CA ALA A 61 -12.27 5.21 8.92
C ALA A 61 -12.78 6.02 7.71
N ASP A 62 -12.45 7.31 7.67
CA ASP A 62 -12.71 8.20 6.52
C ASP A 62 -11.76 7.97 5.34
N GLY A 63 -10.69 7.23 5.56
CA GLY A 63 -9.71 6.88 4.53
C GLY A 63 -8.78 5.76 5.00
N ILE A 64 -8.27 4.97 4.08
CA ILE A 64 -7.43 3.82 4.36
C ILE A 64 -6.04 4.06 3.76
N LEU A 65 -5.01 3.93 4.59
CA LEU A 65 -3.62 3.94 4.15
C LEU A 65 -3.00 2.56 4.38
N VAL A 66 -2.42 1.99 3.33
CA VAL A 66 -1.63 0.77 3.41
C VAL A 66 -0.17 1.11 3.10
N PRO A 67 0.70 1.04 4.11
CA PRO A 67 2.11 1.43 3.96
C PRO A 67 2.94 0.33 3.28
N GLY A 68 4.20 0.64 3.04
CA GLY A 68 5.21 -0.31 2.62
C GLY A 68 5.49 -1.39 3.66
N GLY A 69 6.18 -2.43 3.23
CA GLY A 69 6.60 -3.56 4.05
C GLY A 69 7.18 -4.68 3.19
N PHE A 70 7.75 -5.69 3.82
CA PHE A 70 8.35 -6.85 3.17
C PHE A 70 7.78 -8.16 3.73
N GLY A 71 7.86 -9.22 2.92
CA GLY A 71 7.42 -10.57 3.27
C GLY A 71 5.90 -10.75 3.22
N ILE A 72 5.49 -12.00 3.36
CA ILE A 72 4.14 -12.47 3.03
C ILE A 72 3.08 -12.25 4.13
N ARG A 73 3.51 -12.02 5.39
CA ARG A 73 2.57 -11.87 6.52
C ARG A 73 1.62 -10.69 6.31
N GLY A 74 0.33 -10.94 6.43
CA GLY A 74 -0.74 -9.93 6.36
C GLY A 74 -0.99 -9.37 4.95
N ILE A 75 -0.51 -10.03 3.89
CA ILE A 75 -0.74 -9.60 2.50
C ILE A 75 -2.22 -9.70 2.15
N GLU A 76 -2.86 -10.84 2.44
CA GLU A 76 -4.27 -11.02 2.13
C GLU A 76 -5.16 -10.03 2.90
N GLY A 77 -4.85 -9.73 4.15
CA GLY A 77 -5.55 -8.69 4.91
C GLY A 77 -5.41 -7.29 4.30
N LYS A 78 -4.24 -6.97 3.72
CA LYS A 78 -4.05 -5.70 2.98
C LYS A 78 -4.84 -5.68 1.67
N ILE A 79 -4.91 -6.81 0.97
CA ILE A 79 -5.74 -6.98 -0.24
C ILE A 79 -7.21 -6.76 0.13
N LYS A 80 -7.68 -7.35 1.23
CA LYS A 80 -9.04 -7.14 1.76
C LYS A 80 -9.32 -5.68 2.12
N ALA A 81 -8.37 -4.98 2.72
CA ALA A 81 -8.50 -3.54 2.99
C ALA A 81 -8.63 -2.72 1.70
N ALA A 82 -7.89 -3.07 0.64
CA ALA A 82 -7.99 -2.43 -0.66
C ALA A 82 -9.34 -2.73 -1.35
N GLU A 83 -9.79 -3.98 -1.29
CA GLU A 83 -11.10 -4.41 -1.77
C GLU A 83 -12.23 -3.61 -1.11
N TYR A 84 -12.22 -3.56 0.22
CA TYR A 84 -13.20 -2.81 0.99
C TYR A 84 -13.22 -1.32 0.60
N ALA A 85 -12.05 -0.71 0.48
CA ALA A 85 -11.93 0.69 0.08
C ALA A 85 -12.53 0.95 -1.31
N ARG A 86 -12.25 0.09 -2.28
CA ARG A 86 -12.77 0.19 -3.64
C ARG A 86 -14.28 0.04 -3.68
N GLU A 87 -14.82 -1.00 -3.04
CA GLU A 87 -16.25 -1.31 -3.06
C GLU A 87 -17.08 -0.24 -2.35
N ASN A 88 -16.59 0.27 -1.24
CA ASN A 88 -17.27 1.29 -0.44
C ASN A 88 -16.88 2.73 -0.82
N LYS A 89 -16.06 2.91 -1.88
CA LYS A 89 -15.61 4.22 -2.38
C LYS A 89 -14.90 5.07 -1.31
N ILE A 90 -14.21 4.41 -0.39
CA ILE A 90 -13.40 5.07 0.64
C ILE A 90 -12.05 5.47 0.02
N PRO A 91 -11.54 6.68 0.28
CA PRO A 91 -10.22 7.09 -0.14
C PRO A 91 -9.15 6.09 0.29
N TYR A 92 -8.35 5.62 -0.66
CA TYR A 92 -7.28 4.66 -0.42
C TYR A 92 -5.93 5.24 -0.86
N LEU A 93 -4.91 5.11 -0.02
CA LEU A 93 -3.53 5.43 -0.34
C LEU A 93 -2.64 4.21 -0.10
N GLY A 94 -2.17 3.60 -1.17
CA GLY A 94 -1.17 2.53 -1.13
C GLY A 94 0.24 3.07 -1.36
N VAL A 95 1.15 2.81 -0.44
CA VAL A 95 2.56 3.22 -0.56
C VAL A 95 3.42 1.96 -0.71
N CYS A 96 4.25 1.89 -1.77
CA CYS A 96 5.13 0.75 -2.04
C CYS A 96 4.32 -0.56 -2.11
N LEU A 97 4.45 -1.45 -1.13
CA LEU A 97 3.64 -2.68 -1.01
C LEU A 97 2.14 -2.40 -1.04
N GLY A 98 1.68 -1.28 -0.44
CA GLY A 98 0.27 -0.91 -0.47
C GLY A 98 -0.27 -0.65 -1.89
N LEU A 99 0.55 -0.10 -2.80
CA LEU A 99 0.20 0.02 -4.21
C LEU A 99 0.18 -1.35 -4.90
N GLN A 100 1.14 -2.21 -4.58
CA GLN A 100 1.22 -3.55 -5.18
C GLN A 100 -0.01 -4.40 -4.82
N VAL A 101 -0.40 -4.42 -3.54
CA VAL A 101 -1.60 -5.18 -3.12
C VAL A 101 -2.88 -4.63 -3.72
N ALA A 102 -3.01 -3.32 -3.91
CA ALA A 102 -4.15 -2.74 -4.61
C ALA A 102 -4.18 -3.15 -6.09
N THR A 103 -3.02 -3.28 -6.74
CA THR A 103 -2.92 -3.79 -8.10
C THR A 103 -3.35 -5.25 -8.18
N ILE A 104 -2.88 -6.08 -7.25
CA ILE A 104 -3.25 -7.50 -7.15
C ILE A 104 -4.77 -7.64 -6.92
N GLU A 105 -5.32 -6.86 -6.00
CA GLU A 105 -6.75 -6.83 -5.72
C GLU A 105 -7.55 -6.52 -6.98
N PHE A 106 -7.17 -5.47 -7.69
CA PHE A 106 -7.84 -5.04 -8.92
C PHE A 106 -7.78 -6.11 -10.02
N CYS A 107 -6.62 -6.75 -10.18
CA CYS A 107 -6.46 -7.87 -11.11
C CYS A 107 -7.39 -9.03 -10.77
N ARG A 108 -7.45 -9.42 -9.49
CA ARG A 108 -8.28 -10.54 -9.03
C ARG A 108 -9.77 -10.24 -9.17
N ASN A 109 -10.22 -9.12 -8.62
CA ASN A 109 -11.64 -8.89 -8.37
C ASN A 109 -12.33 -8.03 -9.45
N VAL A 110 -11.58 -7.24 -10.21
CA VAL A 110 -12.16 -6.41 -11.28
C VAL A 110 -11.87 -6.97 -12.66
N LEU A 111 -10.65 -7.46 -12.90
CA LEU A 111 -10.27 -8.04 -14.20
C LEU A 111 -10.54 -9.55 -14.31
N GLY A 112 -10.96 -10.21 -13.21
CA GLY A 112 -11.24 -11.65 -13.20
C GLY A 112 -10.00 -12.52 -13.38
N MET A 113 -8.81 -12.01 -13.07
CA MET A 113 -7.55 -12.74 -13.16
C MET A 113 -7.33 -13.56 -11.89
N GLU A 114 -8.02 -14.71 -11.81
CA GLU A 114 -7.90 -15.61 -10.66
C GLU A 114 -6.43 -15.99 -10.39
N GLY A 115 -6.02 -15.98 -9.11
CA GLY A 115 -4.64 -16.29 -8.72
C GLY A 115 -3.62 -15.20 -9.08
N ALA A 116 -4.06 -14.00 -9.50
CA ALA A 116 -3.15 -12.88 -9.71
C ALA A 116 -2.36 -12.57 -8.43
N ASN A 117 -1.04 -12.45 -8.54
CA ASN A 117 -0.16 -12.25 -7.40
C ASN A 117 1.13 -11.51 -7.80
N SER A 118 1.99 -11.27 -6.81
CA SER A 118 3.35 -10.81 -7.01
C SER A 118 4.32 -11.99 -7.04
N THR A 119 5.30 -11.94 -7.94
CA THR A 119 6.41 -12.90 -7.95
C THR A 119 7.31 -12.84 -6.70
N GLU A 120 7.09 -11.85 -5.81
CA GLU A 120 7.71 -11.80 -4.49
C GLU A 120 7.04 -12.75 -3.50
N PHE A 121 5.73 -12.99 -3.63
CA PHE A 121 4.94 -13.79 -2.68
C PHE A 121 4.67 -15.19 -3.17
N ASP A 122 4.62 -15.36 -4.48
CA ASP A 122 4.43 -16.60 -5.20
C ASP A 122 5.36 -16.60 -6.40
N GLU A 123 6.26 -17.58 -6.50
CA GLU A 123 7.27 -17.61 -7.57
C GLU A 123 6.65 -17.89 -8.94
N GLU A 124 5.54 -18.62 -8.99
CA GLU A 124 4.85 -19.02 -10.22
C GLU A 124 3.34 -18.72 -10.14
N PRO A 125 2.94 -17.43 -10.01
CA PRO A 125 1.54 -17.09 -9.90
C PRO A 125 0.83 -17.35 -11.23
N ALA A 126 -0.45 -17.73 -11.19
CA ALA A 126 -1.28 -17.92 -12.40
C ALA A 126 -1.27 -16.66 -13.28
N HIS A 127 -1.24 -15.50 -12.65
CA HIS A 127 -1.09 -14.19 -13.30
C HIS A 127 -0.12 -13.33 -12.51
N ALA A 128 1.05 -13.02 -13.07
CA ALA A 128 2.05 -12.16 -12.46
C ALA A 128 1.64 -10.68 -12.58
N ALA A 129 0.82 -10.20 -11.65
CA ALA A 129 0.35 -8.80 -11.63
C ALA A 129 1.45 -7.81 -11.21
N VAL A 130 2.36 -8.26 -10.33
CA VAL A 130 3.54 -7.53 -9.90
C VAL A 130 4.76 -8.43 -10.09
N VAL A 131 5.80 -7.91 -10.72
CA VAL A 131 7.02 -8.68 -11.01
C VAL A 131 8.26 -7.96 -10.51
N PHE A 132 9.31 -8.73 -10.20
CA PHE A 132 10.63 -8.15 -9.98
C PHE A 132 11.09 -7.39 -11.22
N MET A 133 11.73 -6.25 -10.99
CA MET A 133 12.35 -5.52 -12.08
C MET A 133 13.50 -6.32 -12.70
N PRO A 134 13.69 -6.27 -14.03
CA PRO A 134 14.72 -7.04 -14.72
C PRO A 134 16.15 -6.84 -14.19
N GLU A 135 16.41 -5.67 -13.62
CA GLU A 135 17.72 -5.32 -13.07
C GLU A 135 17.99 -5.90 -11.69
N ILE A 136 17.00 -6.56 -11.06
CA ILE A 136 17.15 -7.13 -9.71
C ILE A 136 17.66 -8.56 -9.80
N SER A 137 18.83 -8.82 -9.20
CA SER A 137 19.35 -10.17 -9.03
C SER A 137 18.62 -10.87 -7.88
N LYS A 138 18.01 -12.02 -8.13
CA LYS A 138 17.39 -12.86 -7.07
C LYS A 138 18.43 -13.40 -6.07
N THR A 139 19.72 -13.43 -6.42
CA THR A 139 20.80 -13.99 -5.60
C THR A 139 21.55 -12.94 -4.78
N HIS A 140 21.44 -11.66 -5.11
CA HIS A 140 22.05 -10.55 -4.39
C HIS A 140 20.94 -9.62 -3.86
N MET A 141 20.40 -9.97 -2.70
CA MET A 141 19.43 -9.15 -1.98
C MET A 141 20.16 -8.03 -1.23
N GLY A 142 19.94 -6.81 -1.65
CA GLY A 142 20.52 -5.62 -1.02
C GLY A 142 21.16 -4.69 -2.05
N GLY A 143 20.90 -3.38 -1.91
CA GLY A 143 21.36 -2.38 -2.86
C GLY A 143 20.66 -2.39 -4.22
N THR A 144 19.65 -3.26 -4.40
CA THR A 144 18.89 -3.45 -5.65
C THR A 144 17.66 -2.56 -5.77
N MET A 145 17.28 -1.85 -4.70
CA MET A 145 16.20 -0.86 -4.78
C MET A 145 16.66 0.35 -5.62
N ARG A 146 15.78 0.80 -6.50
CA ARG A 146 16.01 2.07 -7.21
C ARG A 146 15.95 3.21 -6.20
N LEU A 147 17.12 3.82 -5.98
CA LEU A 147 17.28 4.98 -5.12
C LEU A 147 17.40 6.25 -5.99
N GLY A 148 17.02 7.39 -5.39
CA GLY A 148 17.10 8.69 -6.04
C GLY A 148 15.85 9.05 -6.84
N THR A 149 15.92 10.22 -7.45
CA THR A 149 14.82 10.77 -8.26
C THR A 149 14.63 9.97 -9.55
N LYS A 150 13.42 9.48 -9.76
CA LYS A 150 13.03 8.82 -11.02
C LYS A 150 11.82 9.56 -11.61
N PRO A 151 11.86 9.92 -12.89
CA PRO A 151 10.72 10.52 -13.57
C PRO A 151 9.61 9.47 -13.72
N THR A 152 8.40 9.88 -13.41
CA THR A 152 7.20 9.06 -13.58
C THR A 152 6.20 9.81 -14.47
N PRO A 153 6.17 9.53 -15.78
CA PRO A 153 5.23 10.18 -16.67
C PRO A 153 3.82 9.64 -16.46
N PHE A 154 2.85 10.54 -16.46
CA PHE A 154 1.44 10.16 -16.50
C PHE A 154 1.04 9.88 -17.95
N LEU A 155 0.76 8.61 -18.27
CA LEU A 155 0.40 8.19 -19.63
C LEU A 155 -1.03 8.57 -20.03
N VAL A 156 -1.90 8.81 -19.04
CA VAL A 156 -3.29 9.21 -19.24
C VAL A 156 -3.47 10.65 -18.82
N ASP A 157 -3.82 11.51 -19.79
CA ASP A 157 -3.92 12.94 -19.58
C ASP A 157 -5.00 13.38 -18.58
N ASP A 158 -6.07 12.63 -18.47
CA ASP A 158 -7.23 12.94 -17.62
C ASP A 158 -7.32 12.06 -16.36
N CYS A 159 -6.22 11.43 -15.94
CA CYS A 159 -6.25 10.61 -14.74
C CYS A 159 -6.32 11.48 -13.46
N LYS A 160 -7.02 10.97 -12.45
CA LYS A 160 -7.22 11.65 -11.16
C LYS A 160 -5.89 11.99 -10.49
N ILE A 161 -4.90 11.10 -10.55
CA ILE A 161 -3.58 11.30 -9.92
C ILE A 161 -2.88 12.49 -10.56
N ARG A 162 -2.85 12.59 -11.88
CA ARG A 162 -2.25 13.74 -12.58
C ARG A 162 -2.90 15.05 -12.17
N ARG A 163 -4.23 15.09 -12.05
CA ARG A 163 -4.95 16.29 -11.57
C ARG A 163 -4.56 16.65 -10.14
N LEU A 164 -4.39 15.67 -9.26
CA LEU A 164 -3.96 15.89 -7.87
C LEU A 164 -2.52 16.41 -7.77
N TYR A 165 -1.62 15.94 -8.62
CA TYR A 165 -0.24 16.43 -8.68
C TYR A 165 -0.10 17.76 -9.44
N GLY A 166 -1.03 18.09 -10.32
CA GLY A 166 -1.02 19.34 -11.09
C GLY A 166 0.11 19.44 -12.12
N CYS A 167 0.72 18.33 -12.54
CA CYS A 167 1.84 18.30 -13.47
C CYS A 167 1.78 17.10 -14.41
N LEU A 168 2.55 17.18 -15.52
CA LEU A 168 2.66 16.14 -16.54
C LEU A 168 3.64 15.01 -16.13
N LEU A 169 4.55 15.35 -15.25
CA LEU A 169 5.64 14.48 -14.82
C LEU A 169 5.77 14.58 -13.30
N TYR A 170 5.76 13.43 -12.64
CA TYR A 170 6.05 13.33 -11.23
C TYR A 170 7.49 12.86 -11.03
N THR A 171 8.21 13.53 -10.14
CA THR A 171 9.52 13.08 -9.67
C THR A 171 9.48 12.87 -8.17
N SER A 172 9.95 11.71 -7.72
CA SER A 172 10.10 11.45 -6.28
C SER A 172 11.52 11.83 -5.86
N PRO A 173 11.72 12.99 -5.22
CA PRO A 173 13.05 13.41 -4.78
C PRO A 173 13.53 12.52 -3.63
N SER A 174 14.73 11.99 -3.73
CA SER A 174 15.41 11.37 -2.62
C SER A 174 16.01 12.45 -1.71
N PRO A 175 16.10 12.22 -0.38
CA PRO A 175 16.84 13.13 0.52
C PRO A 175 18.28 13.40 0.07
N ARG A 176 18.90 12.48 -0.66
CA ARG A 176 20.27 12.63 -1.21
C ARG A 176 20.35 13.61 -2.38
N ASP A 177 19.26 13.87 -3.08
CA ASP A 177 19.25 14.78 -4.23
C ASP A 177 19.26 16.25 -3.80
N ARG A 178 19.00 16.55 -2.52
CA ARG A 178 19.06 17.89 -1.94
C ARG A 178 20.45 18.32 -1.50
N LEU A 179 21.43 17.42 -1.56
CA LEU A 179 22.82 17.63 -1.12
C LEU A 179 23.80 17.84 -2.28
N LYS A 180 23.30 18.04 -3.49
CA LYS A 180 24.11 18.36 -4.69
C LYS A 180 23.96 19.83 -5.07
#